data_3ed7b5ac1474a996d2637888e415e5c2
#
_entry.id   3ed7b5ac1474a996d2637888e415e5c2
#
_cell.length_a   1.000
_cell.length_b   1.000
_cell.length_c   1.000
_cell.angle_alpha   90.00
_cell.angle_beta   90.00
_cell.angle_gamma   90.00
#
_symmetry.space_group_name_H-M   'P 1'
#
loop_
_entity.id
_entity.type
_entity.pdbx_description
1 polymer ?
#
loop_
_entity_poly.entity_id
_entity_poly.type
_entity_poly.pdbx_seq_one_letter_code
_entity_poly.pdbx_strand_id
1 'polypeptide(L)'
;ALDEKSCGGHFFMKQHSVPKFLDNFLTRTLSGTVFSWREILHLTFPNVLDCLSIMFISMLITALISSNGEASVAAVSLVTPLAWMITCIFNGISAGGTVVVAQSCGMKDPVRIRKAAGMTLWLTVAVGTVVCLPLLMFPRQVLTLLYPEAEAVVLEKARIYLSGRAWSILVFTIYTANFGILRGLGESGRCLALSVIINAAYLVFSILFLNVLRMDILGSVFALLLARFIGTAASLILLFFWKAPVKMTFGQIFTGDKGILRSTLQVSIPLGLEQVCSSLGNVVAEMYMISLGTTALATHAIANSVIGVWYSPAMAAANLSVTVVGRCFGAEKYDEAKRYGVRCDQIALILVLLTSALFIPLLPALLGQYHPTPEVLAMAKKLLYW
;
A
#
# COMPACT_ATOMS: atom_id res chain seq x y z
N ALA A 1 32.60 -8.63 -4.68
CA ALA A 1 31.85 -9.42 -5.65
C ALA A 1 30.46 -9.59 -5.08
N LEU A 2 29.46 -8.97 -5.70
CA LEU A 2 28.06 -9.29 -5.42
C LEU A 2 27.85 -10.69 -5.97
N ASP A 3 27.45 -11.60 -5.10
CA ASP A 3 26.93 -12.89 -5.51
C ASP A 3 25.77 -12.59 -6.49
N GLU A 4 25.80 -13.14 -7.71
CA GLU A 4 24.73 -12.97 -8.72
C GLU A 4 23.34 -13.36 -8.19
N LYS A 5 23.31 -14.00 -7.04
CA LYS A 5 22.11 -14.39 -6.27
C LYS A 5 21.48 -13.27 -5.46
N SER A 6 22.11 -12.08 -5.28
CA SER A 6 21.58 -11.07 -4.38
C SER A 6 20.54 -10.12 -5.01
N CYS A 7 20.34 -10.15 -6.31
CA CYS A 7 19.29 -9.41 -7.01
C CYS A 7 18.17 -10.29 -7.60
N GLY A 8 18.09 -11.55 -7.22
CA GLY A 8 17.02 -12.46 -7.63
C GLY A 8 16.63 -13.33 -6.46
N GLY A 9 15.46 -13.07 -5.87
CA GLY A 9 14.95 -13.76 -4.70
C GLY A 9 14.86 -15.27 -4.89
N HIS A 10 15.78 -15.99 -4.31
CA HIS A 10 15.70 -17.43 -4.13
C HIS A 10 14.98 -17.77 -2.82
N PHE A 11 13.66 -17.55 -2.75
CA PHE A 11 12.87 -18.05 -1.62
C PHE A 11 11.52 -18.59 -2.12
N PHE A 12 11.27 -19.88 -1.88
CA PHE A 12 10.04 -20.62 -2.11
C PHE A 12 9.57 -20.87 -3.56
N MET A 13 10.30 -21.72 -4.29
CA MET A 13 9.63 -22.76 -5.11
C MET A 13 10.57 -23.95 -5.29
N LYS A 14 10.28 -25.07 -4.62
CA LYS A 14 10.75 -26.40 -5.06
C LYS A 14 10.35 -26.57 -6.53
N GLN A 15 11.26 -27.07 -7.34
CA GLN A 15 11.03 -27.42 -8.75
C GLN A 15 9.82 -28.34 -8.88
N HIS A 16 8.63 -27.76 -9.04
CA HIS A 16 7.51 -28.52 -9.59
C HIS A 16 7.70 -28.55 -11.10
N SER A 17 7.71 -29.75 -11.66
CA SER A 17 7.81 -30.00 -13.08
C SER A 17 6.53 -29.48 -13.75
N VAL A 18 6.62 -28.29 -14.32
CA VAL A 18 5.54 -27.74 -15.16
C VAL A 18 5.50 -28.55 -16.46
N PRO A 19 4.33 -28.90 -17.02
CA PRO A 19 4.22 -29.58 -18.29
C PRO A 19 5.02 -28.85 -19.37
N LYS A 20 5.80 -29.57 -20.18
CA LYS A 20 6.70 -28.97 -21.19
C LYS A 20 5.99 -28.01 -22.16
N PHE A 21 4.72 -28.26 -22.46
CA PHE A 21 3.92 -27.38 -23.29
C PHE A 21 3.69 -25.99 -22.63
N LEU A 22 3.35 -25.98 -21.33
CA LEU A 22 3.11 -24.76 -20.57
C LEU A 22 4.42 -23.98 -20.34
N ASP A 23 5.53 -24.70 -20.08
CA ASP A 23 6.86 -24.10 -19.92
C ASP A 23 7.31 -23.40 -21.22
N ASN A 24 7.14 -24.03 -22.37
CA ASN A 24 7.45 -23.45 -23.69
C ASN A 24 6.57 -22.24 -24.01
N PHE A 25 5.27 -22.31 -23.71
CA PHE A 25 4.34 -21.21 -23.92
C PHE A 25 4.69 -20.01 -23.04
N LEU A 26 4.90 -20.22 -21.73
CA LEU A 26 5.27 -19.18 -20.76
C LEU A 26 6.64 -18.58 -21.09
N THR A 27 7.59 -19.40 -21.53
CA THR A 27 8.91 -18.93 -21.95
C THR A 27 8.80 -18.00 -23.16
N ARG A 28 8.00 -18.34 -24.17
CA ARG A 28 7.78 -17.48 -25.34
C ARG A 28 7.04 -16.19 -25.02
N THR A 29 6.06 -16.26 -24.12
CA THR A 29 5.19 -15.11 -23.82
C THR A 29 5.72 -14.20 -22.74
N LEU A 30 6.36 -14.72 -21.69
CA LEU A 30 6.74 -13.96 -20.51
C LEU A 30 8.25 -13.80 -20.31
N SER A 31 9.11 -14.64 -20.90
CA SER A 31 10.57 -14.54 -20.70
C SER A 31 11.21 -13.55 -21.68
N GLY A 32 12.22 -12.85 -21.18
CA GLY A 32 13.14 -12.01 -21.95
C GLY A 32 14.57 -12.23 -21.51
N THR A 33 15.48 -11.31 -21.81
CA THR A 33 16.90 -11.43 -21.40
C THR A 33 17.14 -10.99 -19.96
N VAL A 34 16.25 -10.15 -19.39
CA VAL A 34 16.39 -9.61 -18.01
C VAL A 34 15.64 -10.47 -17.00
N PHE A 35 14.47 -11.01 -17.37
CA PHE A 35 13.64 -11.83 -16.49
C PHE A 35 13.19 -13.12 -17.17
N SER A 36 13.15 -14.22 -16.42
CA SER A 36 12.46 -15.44 -16.79
C SER A 36 10.98 -15.38 -16.36
N TRP A 37 10.11 -16.18 -17.00
CA TRP A 37 8.71 -16.27 -16.63
C TRP A 37 8.51 -16.69 -15.15
N ARG A 38 9.42 -17.54 -14.63
CA ARG A 38 9.40 -18.00 -13.23
C ARG A 38 9.66 -16.87 -12.26
N GLU A 39 10.60 -15.98 -12.58
CA GLU A 39 10.87 -14.79 -11.76
C GLU A 39 9.69 -13.84 -11.76
N ILE A 40 9.04 -13.63 -12.90
CA ILE A 40 7.85 -12.78 -12.99
C ILE A 40 6.72 -13.34 -12.11
N LEU A 41 6.43 -14.64 -12.19
CA LEU A 41 5.41 -15.27 -11.35
C LEU A 41 5.79 -15.25 -9.87
N HIS A 42 7.08 -15.45 -9.55
CA HIS A 42 7.59 -15.35 -8.18
C HIS A 42 7.43 -13.94 -7.59
N LEU A 43 7.51 -12.90 -8.41
CA LEU A 43 7.23 -11.53 -8.00
C LEU A 43 5.73 -11.25 -7.93
N THR A 44 4.93 -11.79 -8.86
CA THR A 44 3.49 -11.52 -8.96
C THR A 44 2.71 -12.14 -7.81
N PHE A 45 2.95 -13.42 -7.50
CA PHE A 45 2.16 -14.16 -6.52
C PHE A 45 2.19 -13.53 -5.11
N PRO A 46 3.36 -13.18 -4.52
CA PRO A 46 3.39 -12.49 -3.24
C PRO A 46 2.73 -11.11 -3.27
N ASN A 47 2.84 -10.37 -4.39
CA ASN A 47 2.19 -9.06 -4.52
C ASN A 47 0.66 -9.17 -4.53
N VAL A 48 0.11 -10.20 -5.19
CA VAL A 48 -1.34 -10.46 -5.18
C VAL A 48 -1.81 -10.82 -3.78
N LEU A 49 -1.09 -11.72 -3.09
CA LEU A 49 -1.41 -12.09 -1.70
C LEU A 49 -1.32 -10.90 -0.74
N ASP A 50 -0.34 -10.02 -0.94
CA ASP A 50 -0.17 -8.79 -0.17
C ASP A 50 -1.39 -7.89 -0.30
N CYS A 51 -1.79 -7.56 -1.54
CA CYS A 51 -2.94 -6.71 -1.81
C CYS A 51 -4.26 -7.30 -1.27
N LEU A 52 -4.48 -8.60 -1.45
CA LEU A 52 -5.66 -9.29 -0.91
C LEU A 52 -5.67 -9.28 0.63
N SER A 53 -4.53 -9.53 1.26
CA SER A 53 -4.40 -9.53 2.73
C SER A 53 -4.72 -8.16 3.33
N ILE A 54 -4.23 -7.08 2.73
CA ILE A 54 -4.50 -5.70 3.16
C ILE A 54 -6.01 -5.43 3.11
N MET A 55 -6.69 -5.77 2.00
CA MET A 55 -8.13 -5.54 1.82
C MET A 55 -8.96 -6.34 2.82
N PHE A 56 -8.64 -7.63 2.99
CA PHE A 56 -9.36 -8.50 3.93
C PHE A 56 -9.25 -8.01 5.38
N ILE A 57 -8.05 -7.63 5.81
CA ILE A 57 -7.83 -7.13 7.18
C ILE A 57 -8.45 -5.76 7.38
N SER A 58 -8.39 -4.88 6.37
CA SER A 58 -9.09 -3.58 6.43
C SER A 58 -10.59 -3.75 6.66
N MET A 59 -11.21 -4.70 5.99
CA MET A 59 -12.62 -5.03 6.17
C MET A 59 -12.92 -5.51 7.61
N LEU A 60 -12.11 -6.43 8.16
CA LEU A 60 -12.27 -6.90 9.54
C LEU A 60 -12.14 -5.79 10.58
N ILE A 61 -11.15 -4.90 10.41
CA ILE A 61 -10.91 -3.80 11.35
C ILE A 61 -12.05 -2.78 11.29
N THR A 62 -12.58 -2.47 10.10
CA THR A 62 -13.74 -1.59 9.97
C THR A 62 -14.94 -2.16 10.73
N ALA A 63 -15.19 -3.47 10.65
CA ALA A 63 -16.23 -4.12 11.42
C ALA A 63 -16.01 -4.05 12.94
N LEU A 64 -14.74 -4.15 13.41
CA LEU A 64 -14.42 -4.01 14.83
C LEU A 64 -14.61 -2.58 15.37
N ILE A 65 -14.28 -1.56 14.57
CA ILE A 65 -14.42 -0.15 14.98
C ILE A 65 -15.90 0.25 15.03
N SER A 66 -16.75 -0.27 14.15
CA SER A 66 -18.16 0.08 14.09
C SER A 66 -18.94 -0.29 15.38
N SER A 67 -18.39 -1.16 16.23
CA SER A 67 -18.99 -1.55 17.50
C SER A 67 -18.78 -0.55 18.65
N ASN A 68 -18.00 0.53 18.49
CA ASN A 68 -17.50 1.40 19.58
C ASN A 68 -18.31 2.70 19.82
N GLY A 69 -19.52 2.81 19.32
CA GLY A 69 -20.42 3.94 19.56
C GLY A 69 -20.29 5.09 18.53
N GLU A 70 -21.38 5.82 18.35
CA GLU A 70 -21.57 6.79 17.26
C GLU A 70 -20.57 7.94 17.28
N ALA A 71 -20.30 8.55 18.43
CA ALA A 71 -19.35 9.67 18.51
C ALA A 71 -17.91 9.31 18.17
N SER A 72 -17.49 8.09 18.46
CA SER A 72 -16.15 7.58 18.14
C SER A 72 -16.03 7.24 16.67
N VAL A 73 -17.07 6.68 16.08
CA VAL A 73 -17.16 6.45 14.63
C VAL A 73 -17.14 7.78 13.88
N ALA A 74 -17.90 8.80 14.33
CA ALA A 74 -17.90 10.12 13.75
C ALA A 74 -16.51 10.77 13.80
N ALA A 75 -15.82 10.72 14.95
CA ALA A 75 -14.47 11.26 15.09
C ALA A 75 -13.44 10.57 14.16
N VAL A 76 -13.50 9.24 14.02
CA VAL A 76 -12.67 8.47 13.09
C VAL A 76 -12.96 8.87 11.64
N SER A 77 -14.23 9.04 11.29
CA SER A 77 -14.66 9.42 9.93
C SER A 77 -14.17 10.82 9.54
N LEU A 78 -14.09 11.77 10.47
CA LEU A 78 -13.53 13.10 10.20
C LEU A 78 -12.02 13.07 9.92
N VAL A 79 -11.27 12.22 10.61
CA VAL A 79 -9.80 12.16 10.51
C VAL A 79 -9.32 11.25 9.38
N THR A 80 -10.10 10.24 9.01
CA THR A 80 -9.68 9.22 8.03
C THR A 80 -9.33 9.79 6.65
N PRO A 81 -10.13 10.69 6.04
CA PRO A 81 -9.79 11.28 4.74
C PRO A 81 -8.46 12.06 4.77
N LEU A 82 -8.25 12.84 5.84
CA LEU A 82 -7.01 13.60 6.03
C LEU A 82 -5.80 12.65 6.16
N ALA A 83 -5.93 11.63 6.99
CA ALA A 83 -4.87 10.63 7.19
C ALA A 83 -4.59 9.84 5.90
N TRP A 84 -5.60 9.56 5.08
CA TRP A 84 -5.45 8.91 3.78
C TRP A 84 -4.68 9.80 2.80
N MET A 85 -5.07 11.07 2.67
CA MET A 85 -4.39 12.03 1.81
C MET A 85 -2.89 12.16 2.16
N ILE A 86 -2.57 12.22 3.45
CA ILE A 86 -1.19 12.24 3.93
C ILE A 86 -0.46 10.94 3.54
N THR A 87 -1.11 9.80 3.70
CA THR A 87 -0.54 8.49 3.33
C THR A 87 -0.26 8.39 1.82
N CYS A 88 -1.10 9.00 0.97
CA CYS A 88 -0.89 9.06 -0.47
C CYS A 88 0.40 9.80 -0.85
N ILE A 89 0.76 10.87 -0.12
CA ILE A 89 2.03 11.59 -0.35
C ILE A 89 3.22 10.66 -0.11
N PHE A 90 3.21 9.88 0.98
CA PHE A 90 4.30 8.95 1.30
C PHE A 90 4.35 7.79 0.32
N ASN A 91 3.21 7.28 -0.12
CA ASN A 91 3.16 6.24 -1.14
C ASN A 91 3.77 6.73 -2.46
N GLY A 92 3.50 7.97 -2.87
CA GLY A 92 4.13 8.57 -4.05
C GLY A 92 5.65 8.66 -3.93
N ILE A 93 6.17 9.10 -2.77
CA ILE A 93 7.62 9.18 -2.52
C ILE A 93 8.23 7.77 -2.49
N SER A 94 7.61 6.83 -1.81
CA SER A 94 8.06 5.44 -1.75
C SER A 94 8.06 4.78 -3.13
N ALA A 95 7.05 5.03 -3.96
CA ALA A 95 6.97 4.52 -5.34
C ALA A 95 8.11 5.08 -6.20
N GLY A 96 8.39 6.40 -6.13
CA GLY A 96 9.54 6.99 -6.81
C GLY A 96 10.87 6.39 -6.36
N GLY A 97 11.03 6.18 -5.04
CA GLY A 97 12.18 5.48 -4.47
C GLY A 97 12.31 4.04 -5.00
N THR A 98 11.18 3.31 -5.08
CA THR A 98 11.11 1.95 -5.66
C THR A 98 11.65 1.94 -7.10
N VAL A 99 11.23 2.90 -7.94
CA VAL A 99 11.68 3.03 -9.33
C VAL A 99 13.20 3.22 -9.39
N VAL A 100 13.75 4.18 -8.62
CA VAL A 100 15.18 4.49 -8.65
C VAL A 100 16.04 3.33 -8.11
N VAL A 101 15.56 2.63 -7.09
CA VAL A 101 16.20 1.40 -6.59
C VAL A 101 16.15 0.30 -7.64
N ALA A 102 15.01 0.07 -8.31
CA ALA A 102 14.88 -0.92 -9.37
C ALA A 102 15.80 -0.61 -10.58
N GLN A 103 15.88 0.64 -10.99
CA GLN A 103 16.82 1.08 -12.04
C GLN A 103 18.27 0.82 -11.63
N SER A 104 18.64 1.16 -10.39
CA SER A 104 19.99 0.91 -9.88
C SER A 104 20.34 -0.58 -9.83
N CYS A 105 19.35 -1.45 -9.56
CA CYS A 105 19.51 -2.91 -9.66
C CYS A 105 19.74 -3.35 -11.11
N GLY A 106 19.02 -2.75 -12.07
CA GLY A 106 19.23 -3.01 -13.50
C GLY A 106 20.62 -2.67 -13.98
N MET A 107 21.21 -1.58 -13.45
CA MET A 107 22.61 -1.16 -13.72
C MET A 107 23.64 -2.08 -13.05
N LYS A 108 23.23 -2.99 -12.15
CA LYS A 108 24.12 -3.85 -11.36
C LYS A 108 25.16 -3.07 -10.54
N ASP A 109 24.88 -1.83 -10.15
CA ASP A 109 25.76 -0.98 -9.35
C ASP A 109 25.38 -1.00 -7.86
N PRO A 110 26.14 -1.73 -7.01
CA PRO A 110 25.84 -1.87 -5.58
C PRO A 110 26.00 -0.57 -4.81
N VAL A 111 26.85 0.35 -5.26
CA VAL A 111 27.03 1.64 -4.60
C VAL A 111 25.81 2.51 -4.85
N ARG A 112 25.34 2.55 -6.10
CA ARG A 112 24.14 3.30 -6.48
C ARG A 112 22.88 2.75 -5.82
N ILE A 113 22.73 1.41 -5.70
CA ILE A 113 21.62 0.78 -4.97
C ILE A 113 21.57 1.25 -3.51
N ARG A 114 22.72 1.24 -2.81
CA ARG A 114 22.80 1.69 -1.41
C ARG A 114 22.46 3.17 -1.26
N LYS A 115 22.98 4.01 -2.15
CA LYS A 115 22.67 5.44 -2.15
C LYS A 115 21.20 5.71 -2.46
N ALA A 116 20.62 5.01 -3.43
CA ALA A 116 19.20 5.13 -3.78
C ALA A 116 18.29 4.72 -2.62
N ALA A 117 18.60 3.60 -1.96
CA ALA A 117 17.88 3.13 -0.79
C ALA A 117 17.99 4.12 0.39
N GLY A 118 19.21 4.60 0.70
CA GLY A 118 19.41 5.61 1.75
C GLY A 118 18.66 6.91 1.47
N MET A 119 18.71 7.40 0.22
CA MET A 119 18.00 8.61 -0.20
C MET A 119 16.48 8.45 -0.10
N THR A 120 15.94 7.30 -0.50
CA THR A 120 14.50 6.98 -0.36
C THR A 120 14.08 7.03 1.10
N LEU A 121 14.85 6.40 1.99
CA LEU A 121 14.56 6.41 3.42
C LEU A 121 14.61 7.83 3.99
N TRP A 122 15.70 8.56 3.72
CA TRP A 122 15.86 9.93 4.20
C TRP A 122 14.75 10.86 3.71
N LEU A 123 14.44 10.82 2.42
CA LEU A 123 13.42 11.69 1.81
C LEU A 123 12.03 11.39 2.40
N THR A 124 11.67 10.11 2.54
CA THR A 124 10.36 9.72 3.09
C THR A 124 10.22 10.15 4.55
N VAL A 125 11.27 9.98 5.36
CA VAL A 125 11.27 10.42 6.77
C VAL A 125 11.26 11.94 6.87
N ALA A 126 12.04 12.66 6.07
CA ALA A 126 12.08 14.11 6.07
C ALA A 126 10.71 14.72 5.72
N VAL A 127 10.10 14.27 4.63
CA VAL A 127 8.76 14.73 4.23
C VAL A 127 7.72 14.30 5.27
N GLY A 128 7.84 13.09 5.80
CA GLY A 128 6.99 12.61 6.89
C GLY A 128 7.02 13.50 8.12
N THR A 129 8.20 13.91 8.52
CA THR A 129 8.39 14.82 9.65
C THR A 129 7.78 16.19 9.36
N VAL A 130 8.05 16.77 8.18
CA VAL A 130 7.51 18.08 7.78
C VAL A 130 5.99 18.08 7.75
N VAL A 131 5.36 17.00 7.27
CA VAL A 131 3.90 16.92 7.18
C VAL A 131 3.25 16.59 8.53
N CYS A 132 3.84 15.69 9.32
CA CYS A 132 3.25 15.27 10.59
C CYS A 132 3.49 16.27 11.73
N LEU A 133 4.58 17.05 11.69
CA LEU A 133 4.91 17.99 12.76
C LEU A 133 3.81 19.05 13.01
N PRO A 134 3.25 19.72 11.98
CA PRO A 134 2.14 20.65 12.18
C PRO A 134 0.89 19.97 12.75
N LEU A 135 0.60 18.72 12.36
CA LEU A 135 -0.56 17.97 12.86
C LEU A 135 -0.40 17.58 14.34
N LEU A 136 0.85 17.39 14.78
CA LEU A 136 1.17 17.11 16.19
C LEU A 136 1.16 18.38 17.04
N MET A 137 1.64 19.51 16.49
CA MET A 137 1.73 20.78 17.21
C MET A 137 0.38 21.50 17.28
N PHE A 138 -0.42 21.42 16.23
CA PHE A 138 -1.66 22.20 16.06
C PHE A 138 -2.89 21.35 15.69
N PRO A 139 -3.14 20.19 16.35
CA PRO A 139 -4.21 19.28 15.94
C PRO A 139 -5.60 19.91 16.07
N ARG A 140 -5.81 20.75 17.10
CA ARG A 140 -7.08 21.44 17.31
C ARG A 140 -7.34 22.49 16.23
N GLN A 141 -6.33 23.30 15.88
CA GLN A 141 -6.45 24.35 14.87
C GLN A 141 -6.75 23.75 13.49
N VAL A 142 -6.09 22.64 13.14
CA VAL A 142 -6.33 21.93 11.87
C VAL A 142 -7.76 21.42 11.81
N LEU A 143 -8.25 20.78 12.88
CA LEU A 143 -9.62 20.25 12.91
C LEU A 143 -10.69 21.34 12.91
N THR A 144 -10.51 22.42 13.66
CA THR A 144 -11.46 23.57 13.67
C THR A 144 -11.49 24.31 12.34
N LEU A 145 -10.37 24.37 11.62
CA LEU A 145 -10.32 24.97 10.29
C LEU A 145 -11.06 24.12 9.24
N LEU A 146 -10.93 22.79 9.33
CA LEU A 146 -11.54 21.87 8.36
C LEU A 146 -13.02 21.59 8.67
N TYR A 147 -13.41 21.57 9.95
CA TYR A 147 -14.73 21.17 10.43
C TYR A 147 -15.26 22.16 11.47
N PRO A 148 -15.55 23.42 11.09
CA PRO A 148 -15.97 24.47 12.03
C PRO A 148 -17.32 24.19 12.71
N GLU A 149 -18.18 23.40 12.08
CA GLU A 149 -19.53 23.08 12.55
C GLU A 149 -19.62 21.74 13.34
N ALA A 150 -18.48 21.07 13.57
CA ALA A 150 -18.48 19.79 14.28
C ALA A 150 -18.78 19.97 15.77
N GLU A 151 -19.56 19.06 16.35
CA GLU A 151 -19.86 19.05 17.77
C GLU A 151 -18.59 18.97 18.63
N ALA A 152 -18.56 19.71 19.75
CA ALA A 152 -17.38 19.80 20.62
C ALA A 152 -16.89 18.44 21.13
N VAL A 153 -17.81 17.51 21.42
CA VAL A 153 -17.47 16.14 21.86
C VAL A 153 -16.79 15.35 20.76
N VAL A 154 -17.28 15.44 19.53
CA VAL A 154 -16.70 14.77 18.37
C VAL A 154 -15.33 15.37 18.05
N LEU A 155 -15.21 16.70 18.14
CA LEU A 155 -13.96 17.42 17.87
C LEU A 155 -12.85 17.03 18.85
N GLU A 156 -13.16 16.85 20.14
CA GLU A 156 -12.18 16.45 21.14
C GLU A 156 -11.72 14.99 20.92
N LYS A 157 -12.64 14.08 20.61
CA LYS A 157 -12.29 12.70 20.21
C LYS A 157 -11.48 12.68 18.94
N ALA A 158 -11.83 13.49 17.94
CA ALA A 158 -11.09 13.62 16.68
C ALA A 158 -9.68 14.18 16.92
N ARG A 159 -9.49 15.10 17.86
CA ARG A 159 -8.18 15.63 18.26
C ARG A 159 -7.27 14.53 18.79
N ILE A 160 -7.76 13.71 19.71
CA ILE A 160 -7.04 12.58 20.28
C ILE A 160 -6.65 11.59 19.18
N TYR A 161 -7.60 11.25 18.32
CA TYR A 161 -7.39 10.32 17.22
C TYR A 161 -6.40 10.86 16.19
N LEU A 162 -6.49 12.14 15.80
CA LEU A 162 -5.58 12.80 14.86
C LEU A 162 -4.14 12.80 15.39
N SER A 163 -3.95 13.18 16.66
CA SER A 163 -2.63 13.19 17.28
C SER A 163 -2.01 11.80 17.30
N GLY A 164 -2.76 10.79 17.73
CA GLY A 164 -2.29 9.41 17.73
C GLY A 164 -2.02 8.88 16.33
N ARG A 165 -2.87 9.25 15.36
CA ARG A 165 -2.69 8.92 13.95
C ARG A 165 -1.43 9.55 13.37
N ALA A 166 -1.14 10.83 13.69
CA ALA A 166 0.06 11.53 13.23
C ALA A 166 1.34 10.90 13.78
N TRP A 167 1.39 10.53 15.07
CA TRP A 167 2.49 9.74 15.64
C TRP A 167 2.67 8.40 14.92
N SER A 168 1.57 7.70 14.68
CA SER A 168 1.62 6.41 14.01
C SER A 168 2.09 6.54 12.55
N ILE A 169 1.71 7.62 11.84
CA ILE A 169 2.18 7.90 10.49
C ILE A 169 3.67 8.18 10.48
N LEU A 170 4.18 8.96 11.42
CA LEU A 170 5.62 9.26 11.53
C LEU A 170 6.47 7.98 11.63
N VAL A 171 6.06 7.04 12.47
CA VAL A 171 6.71 5.73 12.57
C VAL A 171 6.55 4.94 11.26
N PHE A 172 5.38 5.01 10.66
CA PHE A 172 5.05 4.29 9.42
C PHE A 172 5.83 4.79 8.20
N THR A 173 6.35 6.02 8.19
CA THR A 173 7.18 6.52 7.07
C THR A 173 8.42 5.66 6.87
N ILE A 174 9.06 5.22 7.95
CA ILE A 174 10.23 4.33 7.90
C ILE A 174 9.85 2.97 7.28
N TYR A 175 8.74 2.40 7.73
CA TYR A 175 8.20 1.16 7.17
C TYR A 175 7.93 1.29 5.66
N THR A 176 7.23 2.36 5.25
CA THR A 176 6.85 2.60 3.85
C THR A 176 8.08 2.77 2.96
N ALA A 177 9.12 3.48 3.43
CA ALA A 177 10.38 3.60 2.72
C ALA A 177 11.08 2.24 2.55
N ASN A 178 11.22 1.47 3.64
CA ASN A 178 11.84 0.15 3.61
C ASN A 178 11.08 -0.84 2.73
N PHE A 179 9.75 -0.79 2.77
CA PHE A 179 8.87 -1.58 1.92
C PHE A 179 9.08 -1.26 0.44
N GLY A 180 9.17 0.03 0.08
CA GLY A 180 9.48 0.47 -1.29
C GLY A 180 10.87 0.04 -1.74
N ILE A 181 11.88 0.11 -0.87
CA ILE A 181 13.24 -0.35 -1.15
C ILE A 181 13.24 -1.87 -1.43
N LEU A 182 12.63 -2.68 -0.58
CA LEU A 182 12.54 -4.13 -0.75
C LEU A 182 11.79 -4.50 -2.04
N ARG A 183 10.73 -3.77 -2.37
CA ARG A 183 9.99 -3.94 -3.62
C ARG A 183 10.86 -3.62 -4.84
N GLY A 184 11.62 -2.53 -4.81
CA GLY A 184 12.58 -2.16 -5.87
C GLY A 184 13.70 -3.20 -6.03
N LEU A 185 14.15 -3.80 -4.93
CA LEU A 185 15.08 -4.93 -4.91
C LEU A 185 14.45 -6.25 -5.40
N GLY A 186 13.15 -6.29 -5.71
CA GLY A 186 12.44 -7.51 -6.14
C GLY A 186 12.22 -8.54 -5.03
N GLU A 187 12.29 -8.14 -3.78
CA GLU A 187 12.11 -9.00 -2.60
C GLU A 187 10.61 -9.08 -2.20
N SER A 188 9.73 -9.41 -3.17
CA SER A 188 8.28 -9.44 -2.97
C SER A 188 7.84 -10.38 -1.84
N GLY A 189 8.55 -11.49 -1.63
CA GLY A 189 8.26 -12.41 -0.52
C GLY A 189 8.51 -11.79 0.85
N ARG A 190 9.53 -10.92 0.97
CA ARG A 190 9.80 -10.18 2.21
C ARG A 190 8.79 -9.06 2.41
N CYS A 191 8.36 -8.41 1.33
CA CYS A 191 7.27 -7.43 1.37
C CYS A 191 5.98 -8.08 1.90
N LEU A 192 5.60 -9.26 1.39
CA LEU A 192 4.46 -10.02 1.89
C LEU A 192 4.60 -10.37 3.37
N ALA A 193 5.78 -10.87 3.80
CA ALA A 193 6.02 -11.19 5.21
C ALA A 193 5.86 -9.96 6.12
N LEU A 194 6.38 -8.80 5.72
CA LEU A 194 6.21 -7.54 6.45
C LEU A 194 4.75 -7.10 6.52
N SER A 195 4.02 -7.22 5.41
CA SER A 195 2.60 -6.88 5.34
C SER A 195 1.78 -7.79 6.27
N VAL A 196 2.04 -9.09 6.26
CA VAL A 196 1.38 -10.04 7.17
C VAL A 196 1.69 -9.72 8.63
N ILE A 197 2.94 -9.41 8.98
CA ILE A 197 3.33 -9.06 10.36
C ILE A 197 2.58 -7.82 10.84
N ILE A 198 2.62 -6.73 10.08
CA ILE A 198 1.99 -5.46 10.53
C ILE A 198 0.47 -5.59 10.60
N ASN A 199 -0.14 -6.28 9.64
CA ASN A 199 -1.59 -6.46 9.58
C ASN A 199 -2.10 -7.42 10.65
N ALA A 200 -1.39 -8.54 10.90
CA ALA A 200 -1.71 -9.45 12.00
C ALA A 200 -1.56 -8.76 13.37
N ALA A 201 -0.48 -8.00 13.57
CA ALA A 201 -0.30 -7.22 14.79
C ALA A 201 -1.45 -6.22 14.98
N TYR A 202 -1.85 -5.51 13.90
CA TYR A 202 -2.96 -4.56 13.96
C TYR A 202 -4.28 -5.24 14.33
N LEU A 203 -4.59 -6.39 13.73
CA LEU A 203 -5.80 -7.16 14.07
C LEU A 203 -5.79 -7.63 15.52
N VAL A 204 -4.68 -8.22 15.99
CA VAL A 204 -4.56 -8.73 17.37
C VAL A 204 -4.71 -7.60 18.38
N PHE A 205 -4.01 -6.48 18.20
CA PHE A 205 -4.13 -5.34 19.10
C PHE A 205 -5.49 -4.65 19.02
N SER A 206 -6.12 -4.62 17.84
CA SER A 206 -7.48 -4.09 17.71
C SER A 206 -8.47 -4.91 18.51
N ILE A 207 -8.42 -6.25 18.41
CA ILE A 207 -9.27 -7.13 19.21
C ILE A 207 -9.00 -6.93 20.72
N LEU A 208 -7.72 -6.87 21.10
CA LEU A 208 -7.34 -6.70 22.50
C LEU A 208 -7.84 -5.39 23.11
N PHE A 209 -7.58 -4.26 22.43
CA PHE A 209 -7.90 -2.94 22.99
C PHE A 209 -9.38 -2.56 22.81
N LEU A 210 -10.01 -2.93 21.71
CA LEU A 210 -11.41 -2.57 21.45
C LEU A 210 -12.39 -3.55 22.12
N ASN A 211 -12.17 -4.86 21.99
CA ASN A 211 -13.13 -5.86 22.45
C ASN A 211 -12.86 -6.32 23.90
N VAL A 212 -11.60 -6.61 24.25
CA VAL A 212 -11.26 -7.14 25.57
C VAL A 212 -11.14 -6.01 26.60
N LEU A 213 -10.32 -4.98 26.32
CA LEU A 213 -10.10 -3.84 27.22
C LEU A 213 -11.14 -2.74 27.09
N ARG A 214 -11.98 -2.78 26.04
CA ARG A 214 -13.05 -1.81 25.76
C ARG A 214 -12.56 -0.35 25.82
N MET A 215 -11.36 -0.13 25.30
CA MET A 215 -10.74 1.19 25.25
C MET A 215 -11.23 1.94 24.01
N ASP A 216 -12.38 2.54 24.01
CA ASP A 216 -12.98 3.38 22.98
C ASP A 216 -11.94 3.86 21.87
N ILE A 217 -11.94 5.10 21.49
CA ILE A 217 -11.06 5.66 20.44
C ILE A 217 -9.56 5.53 20.75
N LEU A 218 -9.18 5.58 22.02
CA LEU A 218 -7.79 5.36 22.47
C LEU A 218 -7.30 3.95 22.14
N GLY A 219 -8.18 2.94 22.23
CA GLY A 219 -7.86 1.58 21.84
C GLY A 219 -7.45 1.46 20.38
N SER A 220 -8.18 2.13 19.48
CA SER A 220 -7.85 2.19 18.04
C SER A 220 -6.49 2.84 17.79
N VAL A 221 -6.17 3.93 18.52
CA VAL A 221 -4.89 4.63 18.41
C VAL A 221 -3.73 3.75 18.86
N PHE A 222 -3.85 3.10 20.02
CA PHE A 222 -2.79 2.23 20.55
C PHE A 222 -2.59 0.99 19.67
N ALA A 223 -3.68 0.36 19.19
CA ALA A 223 -3.59 -0.78 18.28
C ALA A 223 -2.81 -0.43 17.02
N LEU A 224 -3.14 0.70 16.39
CA LEU A 224 -2.47 1.15 15.18
C LEU A 224 -1.00 1.52 15.42
N LEU A 225 -0.71 2.24 16.52
CA LEU A 225 0.64 2.68 16.86
C LEU A 225 1.56 1.48 17.12
N LEU A 226 1.13 0.53 17.96
CA LEU A 226 1.91 -0.67 18.28
C LEU A 226 2.13 -1.55 17.03
N ALA A 227 1.11 -1.76 16.22
CA ALA A 227 1.24 -2.51 14.97
C ALA A 227 2.27 -1.88 14.04
N ARG A 228 2.26 -0.55 13.90
CA ARG A 228 3.23 0.18 13.08
C ARG A 228 4.64 0.16 13.68
N PHE A 229 4.80 0.20 14.98
CA PHE A 229 6.10 0.00 15.65
C PHE A 229 6.66 -1.39 15.35
N ILE A 230 5.87 -2.44 15.48
CA ILE A 230 6.28 -3.82 15.19
C ILE A 230 6.64 -3.96 13.71
N GLY A 231 5.79 -3.46 12.81
CA GLY A 231 6.05 -3.50 11.36
C GLY A 231 7.33 -2.75 10.99
N THR A 232 7.56 -1.57 11.58
CA THR A 232 8.77 -0.77 11.34
C THR A 232 10.01 -1.47 11.89
N ALA A 233 9.97 -2.01 13.11
CA ALA A 233 11.07 -2.78 13.67
C ALA A 233 11.39 -4.01 12.81
N ALA A 234 10.37 -4.77 12.39
CA ALA A 234 10.55 -5.90 11.50
C ALA A 234 11.17 -5.48 10.15
N SER A 235 10.73 -4.35 9.58
CA SER A 235 11.27 -3.82 8.31
C SER A 235 12.75 -3.43 8.43
N LEU A 236 13.15 -2.82 9.54
CA LEU A 236 14.54 -2.47 9.81
C LEU A 236 15.40 -3.73 10.01
N ILE A 237 14.90 -4.73 10.75
CA ILE A 237 15.60 -6.00 10.94
C ILE A 237 15.83 -6.69 9.59
N LEU A 238 14.82 -6.74 8.72
CA LEU A 238 14.93 -7.37 7.40
C LEU A 238 15.86 -6.60 6.46
N LEU A 239 15.91 -5.28 6.55
CA LEU A 239 16.74 -4.46 5.67
C LEU A 239 18.20 -4.44 6.12
N PHE A 240 18.48 -4.37 7.42
CA PHE A 240 19.84 -4.14 7.94
C PHE A 240 20.53 -5.39 8.49
N PHE A 241 19.78 -6.33 9.09
CA PHE A 241 20.36 -7.41 9.89
C PHE A 241 20.13 -8.80 9.31
N TRP A 242 18.92 -9.18 8.98
CA TRP A 242 18.61 -10.55 8.59
C TRP A 242 18.81 -10.78 7.10
N LYS A 243 19.96 -11.40 6.73
CA LYS A 243 20.29 -11.72 5.31
C LYS A 243 19.98 -10.53 4.40
N ALA A 244 20.39 -9.35 4.84
CA ALA A 244 20.10 -8.09 4.15
C ALA A 244 20.42 -8.22 2.66
N PRO A 245 19.47 -7.91 1.76
CA PRO A 245 19.71 -8.03 0.32
C PRO A 245 20.77 -7.02 -0.15
N VAL A 246 20.92 -5.94 0.60
CA VAL A 246 21.98 -4.94 0.40
C VAL A 246 22.58 -4.62 1.76
N LYS A 247 23.90 -4.82 1.92
CA LYS A 247 24.62 -4.44 3.14
C LYS A 247 24.67 -2.91 3.23
N MET A 248 23.72 -2.33 3.95
CA MET A 248 23.68 -0.90 4.24
C MET A 248 24.28 -0.60 5.60
N THR A 249 25.05 0.47 5.69
CA THR A 249 25.55 1.02 6.95
C THR A 249 24.73 2.28 7.28
N PHE A 250 24.43 2.52 8.55
CA PHE A 250 23.66 3.70 8.97
C PHE A 250 24.24 5.03 8.46
N GLY A 251 25.57 5.14 8.37
CA GLY A 251 26.21 6.32 7.80
C GLY A 251 25.91 6.56 6.32
N GLN A 252 25.54 5.53 5.57
CA GLN A 252 25.23 5.65 4.14
C GLN A 252 23.82 6.22 3.88
N ILE A 253 22.94 6.20 4.88
CA ILE A 253 21.60 6.82 4.80
C ILE A 253 21.72 8.33 4.61
N PHE A 254 22.77 8.95 5.19
CA PHE A 254 22.99 10.40 5.16
C PHE A 254 23.95 10.85 4.05
N THR A 255 24.49 9.94 3.24
CA THR A 255 25.31 10.32 2.07
C THR A 255 24.41 10.82 0.96
N GLY A 256 24.14 12.13 0.98
CA GLY A 256 23.31 12.79 -0.02
C GLY A 256 23.98 12.80 -1.41
N ASP A 257 23.32 12.21 -2.38
CA ASP A 257 23.70 12.31 -3.80
C ASP A 257 22.64 13.14 -4.53
N LYS A 258 23.02 14.36 -4.93
CA LYS A 258 22.10 15.31 -5.61
C LYS A 258 21.51 14.72 -6.89
N GLY A 259 22.24 13.88 -7.62
CA GLY A 259 21.77 13.25 -8.84
C GLY A 259 20.66 12.23 -8.54
N ILE A 260 20.86 11.39 -7.52
CA ILE A 260 19.85 10.41 -7.08
C ILE A 260 18.63 11.12 -6.48
N LEU A 261 18.85 12.16 -5.67
CA LEU A 261 17.74 12.97 -5.12
C LEU A 261 16.87 13.55 -6.25
N ARG A 262 17.52 14.19 -7.25
CA ARG A 262 16.81 14.76 -8.41
C ARG A 262 16.01 13.69 -9.16
N SER A 263 16.62 12.54 -9.44
CA SER A 263 15.95 11.43 -10.12
C SER A 263 14.78 10.90 -9.30
N THR A 264 14.94 10.76 -7.97
CA THR A 264 13.84 10.31 -7.09
C THR A 264 12.70 11.32 -7.07
N LEU A 265 12.99 12.63 -6.93
CA LEU A 265 11.96 13.67 -6.92
C LEU A 265 11.22 13.80 -8.25
N GLN A 266 11.92 13.67 -9.39
CA GLN A 266 11.33 13.72 -10.73
C GLN A 266 10.26 12.62 -10.92
N VAL A 267 10.43 11.47 -10.30
CA VAL A 267 9.46 10.38 -10.36
C VAL A 267 8.42 10.50 -9.21
N SER A 268 8.86 10.84 -8.00
CA SER A 268 7.98 10.90 -6.82
C SER A 268 6.96 12.03 -6.88
N ILE A 269 7.33 13.21 -7.39
CA ILE A 269 6.43 14.37 -7.42
C ILE A 269 5.21 14.10 -8.31
N PRO A 270 5.36 13.67 -9.59
CA PRO A 270 4.20 13.34 -10.42
C PRO A 270 3.33 12.25 -9.83
N LEU A 271 3.93 11.15 -9.30
CA LEU A 271 3.17 10.07 -8.67
C LEU A 271 2.46 10.53 -7.39
N GLY A 272 3.10 11.36 -6.58
CA GLY A 272 2.48 11.95 -5.39
C GLY A 272 1.31 12.86 -5.73
N LEU A 273 1.46 13.71 -6.75
CA LEU A 273 0.39 14.59 -7.23
C LEU A 273 -0.79 13.79 -7.80
N GLU A 274 -0.51 12.73 -8.59
CA GLU A 274 -1.55 11.82 -9.09
C GLU A 274 -2.38 11.23 -7.95
N GLN A 275 -1.73 10.71 -6.90
CA GLN A 275 -2.40 10.14 -5.74
C GLN A 275 -3.23 11.18 -4.97
N VAL A 276 -2.71 12.39 -4.80
CA VAL A 276 -3.44 13.50 -4.15
C VAL A 276 -4.64 13.91 -5.00
N CYS A 277 -4.48 14.09 -6.31
CA CYS A 277 -5.59 14.43 -7.22
C CYS A 277 -6.67 13.34 -7.22
N SER A 278 -6.29 12.06 -7.26
CA SER A 278 -7.22 10.94 -7.14
C SER A 278 -7.98 10.97 -5.81
N SER A 279 -7.29 11.23 -4.69
CA SER A 279 -7.92 11.36 -3.38
C SER A 279 -8.90 12.53 -3.32
N LEU A 280 -8.55 13.67 -3.87
CA LEU A 280 -9.45 14.83 -3.96
C LEU A 280 -10.68 14.50 -4.83
N GLY A 281 -10.49 13.80 -5.96
CA GLY A 281 -11.59 13.32 -6.79
C GLY A 281 -12.58 12.44 -6.03
N ASN A 282 -12.08 11.52 -5.21
CA ASN A 282 -12.90 10.67 -4.35
C ASN A 282 -13.69 11.49 -3.31
N VAL A 283 -13.05 12.46 -2.66
CA VAL A 283 -13.73 13.37 -1.70
C VAL A 283 -14.86 14.13 -2.39
N VAL A 284 -14.62 14.68 -3.57
CA VAL A 284 -15.66 15.40 -4.34
C VAL A 284 -16.80 14.45 -4.69
N ALA A 285 -16.50 13.22 -5.13
CA ALA A 285 -17.52 12.21 -5.41
C ALA A 285 -18.36 11.86 -4.17
N GLU A 286 -17.72 11.70 -3.00
CA GLU A 286 -18.41 11.47 -1.73
C GLU A 286 -19.31 12.65 -1.35
N MET A 287 -18.87 13.89 -1.55
CA MET A 287 -19.71 15.10 -1.30
C MET A 287 -20.98 15.08 -2.17
N TYR A 288 -20.86 14.69 -3.44
CA TYR A 288 -22.04 14.53 -4.31
C TYR A 288 -22.95 13.39 -3.84
N MET A 289 -22.39 12.26 -3.36
CA MET A 289 -23.19 11.16 -2.83
C MET A 289 -23.95 11.57 -1.57
N ILE A 290 -23.35 12.40 -0.70
CA ILE A 290 -24.03 12.94 0.48
C ILE A 290 -25.24 13.79 0.06
N SER A 291 -25.12 14.60 -0.99
CA SER A 291 -26.23 15.43 -1.49
C SER A 291 -27.41 14.64 -2.08
N LEU A 292 -27.14 13.39 -2.51
CA LEU A 292 -28.17 12.47 -3.02
C LEU A 292 -28.90 11.67 -1.92
N GLY A 293 -28.45 11.83 -0.66
CA GLY A 293 -29.08 11.23 0.50
C GLY A 293 -28.36 10.01 1.08
N THR A 294 -28.80 9.60 2.25
CA THR A 294 -28.14 8.55 3.05
C THR A 294 -28.13 7.17 2.36
N THR A 295 -29.17 6.83 1.62
CA THR A 295 -29.27 5.58 0.84
C THR A 295 -28.20 5.52 -0.26
N ALA A 296 -27.98 6.62 -0.98
CA ALA A 296 -26.94 6.69 -2.02
C ALA A 296 -25.54 6.58 -1.42
N LEU A 297 -25.29 7.28 -0.30
CA LEU A 297 -24.02 7.24 0.41
C LEU A 297 -23.71 5.81 0.93
N ALA A 298 -24.68 5.14 1.55
CA ALA A 298 -24.54 3.77 2.03
C ALA A 298 -24.27 2.80 0.87
N THR A 299 -24.98 2.95 -0.24
CA THR A 299 -24.77 2.17 -1.47
C THR A 299 -23.35 2.35 -2.01
N HIS A 300 -22.89 3.59 -2.09
CA HIS A 300 -21.53 3.92 -2.57
C HIS A 300 -20.44 3.33 -1.66
N ALA A 301 -20.60 3.42 -0.34
CA ALA A 301 -19.66 2.86 0.62
C ALA A 301 -19.53 1.33 0.50
N ILE A 302 -20.66 0.62 0.39
CA ILE A 302 -20.69 -0.83 0.19
C ILE A 302 -20.05 -1.20 -1.16
N ALA A 303 -20.45 -0.50 -2.23
CA ALA A 303 -19.91 -0.74 -3.56
C ALA A 303 -18.38 -0.54 -3.60
N ASN A 304 -17.86 0.54 -3.03
CA ASN A 304 -16.42 0.81 -2.96
C ASN A 304 -15.66 -0.27 -2.18
N SER A 305 -16.24 -0.80 -1.11
CA SER A 305 -15.63 -1.90 -0.35
C SER A 305 -15.49 -3.17 -1.20
N VAL A 306 -16.50 -3.50 -1.99
CA VAL A 306 -16.47 -4.65 -2.91
C VAL A 306 -15.52 -4.41 -4.08
N ILE A 307 -15.56 -3.23 -4.69
CA ILE A 307 -14.67 -2.82 -5.79
C ILE A 307 -13.21 -2.85 -5.34
N GLY A 308 -12.90 -2.43 -4.10
CA GLY A 308 -11.56 -2.46 -3.54
C GLY A 308 -10.93 -3.86 -3.56
N VAL A 309 -11.69 -4.88 -3.14
CA VAL A 309 -11.25 -6.28 -3.19
C VAL A 309 -11.03 -6.73 -4.63
N TRP A 310 -11.98 -6.40 -5.51
CA TRP A 310 -11.93 -6.75 -6.93
C TRP A 310 -10.75 -6.12 -7.67
N TYR A 311 -10.44 -4.87 -7.38
CA TYR A 311 -9.35 -4.11 -8.01
C TYR A 311 -7.97 -4.49 -7.47
N SER A 312 -7.86 -5.14 -6.30
CA SER A 312 -6.58 -5.42 -5.64
C SER A 312 -5.58 -6.23 -6.49
N PRO A 313 -5.96 -7.22 -7.33
CA PRO A 313 -5.00 -7.91 -8.18
C PRO A 313 -4.43 -7.05 -9.32
N ALA A 314 -5.20 -6.07 -9.82
CA ALA A 314 -4.69 -5.09 -10.78
C ALA A 314 -3.61 -4.21 -10.16
N MET A 315 -3.80 -3.78 -8.90
CA MET A 315 -2.79 -3.05 -8.14
C MET A 315 -1.52 -3.88 -7.93
N ALA A 316 -1.65 -5.19 -7.72
CA ALA A 316 -0.50 -6.08 -7.62
C ALA A 316 0.32 -6.13 -8.91
N ALA A 317 -0.35 -6.17 -10.07
CA ALA A 317 0.31 -6.14 -11.39
C ALA A 317 0.97 -4.76 -11.66
N ALA A 318 0.34 -3.66 -11.26
CA ALA A 318 0.93 -2.32 -11.33
C ALA A 318 2.22 -2.24 -10.51
N ASN A 319 2.21 -2.76 -9.27
CA ASN A 319 3.40 -2.82 -8.42
C ASN A 319 4.52 -3.68 -9.03
N LEU A 320 4.17 -4.79 -9.69
CA LEU A 320 5.11 -5.62 -10.43
C LEU A 320 5.76 -4.85 -11.58
N SER A 321 4.96 -4.11 -12.37
CA SER A 321 5.42 -3.31 -13.49
C SER A 321 6.51 -2.32 -13.07
N VAL A 322 6.34 -1.61 -11.95
CA VAL A 322 7.34 -0.68 -11.42
C VAL A 322 8.71 -1.34 -11.23
N THR A 323 8.74 -2.55 -10.68
CA THR A 323 10.00 -3.28 -10.43
C THR A 323 10.61 -3.81 -11.72
N VAL A 324 9.80 -4.48 -12.56
CA VAL A 324 10.29 -5.15 -13.77
C VAL A 324 10.73 -4.15 -14.83
N VAL A 325 9.88 -3.17 -15.14
CA VAL A 325 10.18 -2.12 -16.12
C VAL A 325 11.36 -1.26 -15.63
N GLY A 326 11.37 -0.92 -14.34
CA GLY A 326 12.47 -0.15 -13.73
C GLY A 326 13.83 -0.83 -13.91
N ARG A 327 13.92 -2.15 -13.69
CA ARG A 327 15.17 -2.91 -13.91
C ARG A 327 15.57 -2.98 -15.38
N CYS A 328 14.63 -3.19 -16.30
CA CYS A 328 14.90 -3.20 -17.73
C CYS A 328 15.44 -1.84 -18.18
N PHE A 329 14.83 -0.76 -17.68
CA PHE A 329 15.27 0.61 -17.97
C PHE A 329 16.69 0.87 -17.44
N GLY A 330 16.99 0.43 -16.21
CA GLY A 330 18.32 0.53 -15.63
C GLY A 330 19.39 -0.30 -16.37
N ALA A 331 18.98 -1.43 -16.99
CA ALA A 331 19.86 -2.24 -17.84
C ALA A 331 20.01 -1.70 -19.28
N GLU A 332 19.46 -0.50 -19.58
CA GLU A 332 19.43 0.14 -20.90
C GLU A 332 18.71 -0.66 -21.98
N LYS A 333 17.84 -1.61 -21.56
CA LYS A 333 17.05 -2.45 -22.47
C LYS A 333 15.65 -1.89 -22.67
N TYR A 334 15.55 -0.77 -23.35
CA TYR A 334 14.30 -0.01 -23.53
C TYR A 334 13.21 -0.79 -24.29
N ASP A 335 13.59 -1.58 -25.27
CA ASP A 335 12.64 -2.42 -26.02
C ASP A 335 12.04 -3.52 -25.14
N GLU A 336 12.86 -4.10 -24.25
CA GLU A 336 12.37 -5.07 -23.28
C GLU A 336 11.50 -4.40 -22.20
N ALA A 337 11.88 -3.21 -21.76
CA ALA A 337 11.08 -2.42 -20.80
C ALA A 337 9.67 -2.18 -21.37
N LYS A 338 9.55 -1.77 -22.63
CA LYS A 338 8.28 -1.58 -23.33
C LYS A 338 7.47 -2.89 -23.43
N ARG A 339 8.13 -3.99 -23.80
CA ARG A 339 7.48 -5.30 -23.88
C ARG A 339 6.97 -5.78 -22.53
N TYR A 340 7.76 -5.61 -21.46
CA TYR A 340 7.33 -5.98 -20.11
C TYR A 340 6.22 -5.09 -19.58
N GLY A 341 6.18 -3.79 -19.90
CA GLY A 341 5.04 -2.92 -19.61
C GLY A 341 3.75 -3.51 -20.15
N VAL A 342 3.70 -3.79 -21.45
CA VAL A 342 2.52 -4.42 -22.09
C VAL A 342 2.17 -5.79 -21.46
N ARG A 343 3.17 -6.60 -21.12
CA ARG A 343 2.94 -7.90 -20.48
C ARG A 343 2.36 -7.75 -19.06
N CYS A 344 2.83 -6.79 -18.30
CA CYS A 344 2.27 -6.50 -16.97
C CYS A 344 0.81 -6.04 -17.08
N ASP A 345 0.47 -5.24 -18.09
CA ASP A 345 -0.92 -4.85 -18.36
C ASP A 345 -1.78 -6.06 -18.76
N GLN A 346 -1.24 -6.97 -19.57
CA GLN A 346 -1.93 -8.23 -19.90
C GLN A 346 -2.13 -9.11 -18.67
N ILE A 347 -1.13 -9.22 -17.78
CA ILE A 347 -1.27 -9.92 -16.51
C ILE A 347 -2.35 -9.27 -15.65
N ALA A 348 -2.37 -7.94 -15.56
CA ALA A 348 -3.40 -7.20 -14.85
C ALA A 348 -4.79 -7.50 -15.38
N LEU A 349 -4.96 -7.46 -16.71
CA LEU A 349 -6.23 -7.78 -17.38
C LEU A 349 -6.69 -9.21 -17.08
N ILE A 350 -5.79 -10.20 -17.19
CA ILE A 350 -6.11 -11.60 -16.89
C ILE A 350 -6.51 -11.74 -15.41
N LEU A 351 -5.77 -11.13 -14.49
CA LEU A 351 -6.09 -11.18 -13.07
C LEU A 351 -7.45 -10.54 -12.79
N VAL A 352 -7.76 -9.39 -13.39
CA VAL A 352 -9.07 -8.74 -13.25
C VAL A 352 -10.18 -9.60 -13.83
N LEU A 353 -10.00 -10.20 -15.00
CA LEU A 353 -11.01 -11.11 -15.59
C LEU A 353 -11.25 -12.35 -14.73
N LEU A 354 -10.19 -12.95 -14.18
CA LEU A 354 -10.31 -14.10 -13.28
C LEU A 354 -11.02 -13.73 -11.98
N THR A 355 -10.65 -12.60 -11.39
CA THR A 355 -11.34 -12.11 -10.19
C THR A 355 -12.77 -11.72 -10.50
N SER A 356 -13.07 -11.12 -11.63
CA SER A 356 -14.43 -10.83 -12.09
C SER A 356 -15.28 -12.10 -12.20
N ALA A 357 -14.75 -13.12 -12.88
CA ALA A 357 -15.44 -14.40 -13.02
C ALA A 357 -15.73 -15.10 -11.70
N LEU A 358 -14.86 -14.90 -10.69
CA LEU A 358 -15.04 -15.43 -9.35
C LEU A 358 -16.01 -14.59 -8.51
N PHE A 359 -15.90 -13.25 -8.57
CA PHE A 359 -16.63 -12.34 -7.69
C PHE A 359 -18.05 -12.05 -8.17
N ILE A 360 -18.33 -12.03 -9.47
CA ILE A 360 -19.69 -11.80 -10.00
C ILE A 360 -20.70 -12.80 -9.43
N PRO A 361 -20.44 -14.12 -9.42
CA PRO A 361 -21.34 -15.09 -8.80
C PRO A 361 -21.45 -14.95 -7.27
N LEU A 362 -20.38 -14.52 -6.60
CA LEU A 362 -20.32 -14.34 -5.15
C LEU A 362 -20.89 -13.00 -4.67
N LEU A 363 -21.16 -12.07 -5.60
CA LEU A 363 -21.61 -10.71 -5.28
C LEU A 363 -22.85 -10.68 -4.36
N PRO A 364 -23.92 -11.50 -4.56
CA PRO A 364 -25.06 -11.51 -3.65
C PRO A 364 -24.69 -11.92 -2.23
N ALA A 365 -23.77 -12.88 -2.07
CA ALA A 365 -23.31 -13.35 -0.76
C ALA A 365 -22.45 -12.29 -0.06
N LEU A 366 -21.57 -11.61 -0.80
CA LEU A 366 -20.75 -10.53 -0.28
C LEU A 366 -21.58 -9.33 0.17
N LEU A 367 -22.56 -8.92 -0.64
CA LEU A 367 -23.49 -7.84 -0.27
C LEU A 367 -24.33 -8.20 0.94
N GLY A 368 -24.73 -9.48 1.09
CA GLY A 368 -25.50 -9.97 2.24
C GLY A 368 -24.78 -9.80 3.58
N GLN A 369 -23.45 -9.83 3.59
CA GLN A 369 -22.66 -9.65 4.83
C GLN A 369 -22.79 -8.26 5.46
N TYR A 370 -23.13 -7.24 4.66
CA TYR A 370 -23.33 -5.88 5.14
C TYR A 370 -24.74 -5.63 5.71
N HIS A 371 -25.64 -6.62 5.65
CA HIS A 371 -27.03 -6.50 6.09
C HIS A 371 -27.72 -5.21 5.58
N PRO A 372 -27.59 -4.85 4.29
CA PRO A 372 -28.13 -3.62 3.75
C PRO A 372 -29.66 -3.66 3.73
N THR A 373 -30.29 -2.49 3.78
CA THR A 373 -31.74 -2.40 3.50
C THR A 373 -32.06 -2.89 2.09
N PRO A 374 -33.28 -3.36 1.81
CA PRO A 374 -33.66 -3.87 0.48
C PRO A 374 -33.39 -2.84 -0.66
N GLU A 375 -33.58 -1.56 -0.39
CA GLU A 375 -33.32 -0.48 -1.33
C GLU A 375 -31.82 -0.32 -1.65
N VAL A 376 -30.98 -0.29 -0.60
CA VAL A 376 -29.51 -0.23 -0.75
C VAL A 376 -28.99 -1.45 -1.49
N LEU A 377 -29.53 -2.64 -1.19
CA LEU A 377 -29.15 -3.87 -1.87
C LEU A 377 -29.45 -3.83 -3.37
N ALA A 378 -30.65 -3.35 -3.73
CA ALA A 378 -31.07 -3.23 -5.12
C ALA A 378 -30.20 -2.23 -5.90
N MET A 379 -29.91 -1.06 -5.30
CA MET A 379 -29.04 -0.04 -5.89
C MET A 379 -27.58 -0.53 -6.00
N ALA A 380 -27.04 -1.18 -4.96
CA ALA A 380 -25.67 -1.72 -4.98
C ALA A 380 -25.50 -2.82 -6.04
N LYS A 381 -26.46 -3.72 -6.18
CA LYS A 381 -26.46 -4.71 -7.27
C LYS A 381 -26.45 -4.02 -8.63
N LYS A 382 -27.35 -3.06 -8.86
CA LYS A 382 -27.41 -2.33 -10.13
C LYS A 382 -26.09 -1.62 -10.43
N LEU A 383 -25.47 -0.97 -9.44
CA LEU A 383 -24.20 -0.25 -9.57
C LEU A 383 -23.03 -1.20 -9.91
N LEU A 384 -22.98 -2.38 -9.30
CA LEU A 384 -21.87 -3.32 -9.44
C LEU A 384 -21.97 -4.22 -10.70
N TYR A 385 -23.16 -4.33 -11.29
CA TYR A 385 -23.34 -5.04 -12.57
C TYR A 385 -23.11 -4.15 -13.81
N TRP A 386 -23.02 -2.82 -13.63
CA TRP A 386 -22.64 -1.84 -14.67
C TRP A 386 -21.14 -1.52 -14.63
#